data_cc000111d949e2c316659693aaa927e1
#
_entry.id   cc000111d949e2c316659693aaa927e1
#
_cell.length_a   1.000
_cell.length_b   1.000
_cell.length_c   1.000
_cell.angle_alpha   90.00
_cell.angle_beta   90.00
_cell.angle_gamma   90.00
#
_symmetry.space_group_name_H-M   'P 1'
#
loop_
_entity.id
_entity.type
_entity.pdbx_description
1 polymer ?
#
loop_
_entity_poly.entity_id
_entity_poly.type
_entity_poly.pdbx_seq_one_letter_code
_entity_poly.pdbx_strand_id
1 'polypeptide(L)'
;MKFLKTFIIFFISNNLFSQSNYGNFVELKRLFIQEKYDLISQMDNNFDKKSEFYPYTLFYKGVSSYKIKSNKISKSYFEEILKSYPKWSQINEVYHWLVKINIENKNLDQALKNLSKISDLEIKDILYPQIDPFFEEISSSQLYNYYKTYPKNKSVAKYYGRFLLNEYLDREVINEINNILGIVENEDLFVTEDRKFRIAILLPFMFEGIKNNFFIKNNDFVMDLYSGITFGLENNDSIQNNIEILSFDTRRDPNVIKKLIDDGSLETIDLIIGPLYSKPIEIIKQYCLENKKIMINPLSSNNKIIDDNNYSFLFKSSLKTIANRTADYSIENFSENKNAIIFYENNYQDSLVASLYQKKLDSNDFNIIYSQPVSLEDSRLILDSLASTYEFILSDSLFDTLSNVSDIIIKEGRGIDDLDTTYMYTEKFLIEDDSIGHVFISSKNSLFASNAISALDVRNDSIPLIGYSDWLDYNVISVDQFQDIDVRMIGTTFFEKESASYKYLDDFFVSSYKRKISNNFLLGYDLINMIININSDYGKYFQFGLRNEQKINTGLQSNPYYSEFNDNQNVKIYVVDNFKIIPIN
;
A
#
# COMPACT_ATOMS: atom_id res chain seq x y z
N MET A 1 13.81 46.69 67.52
CA MET A 1 15.14 46.59 66.84
C MET A 1 15.42 45.27 66.14
N LYS A 2 14.79 44.18 66.52
CA LYS A 2 15.00 42.87 65.79
C LYS A 2 14.28 42.77 64.43
N PHE A 3 13.13 43.42 64.29
CA PHE A 3 12.38 43.39 63.04
C PHE A 3 13.02 44.21 61.90
N LEU A 4 13.72 45.30 62.26
CA LEU A 4 14.39 46.16 61.28
C LEU A 4 15.65 45.53 60.67
N LYS A 5 16.36 44.66 61.44
CA LYS A 5 17.54 43.94 60.96
C LYS A 5 17.15 42.83 59.99
N THR A 6 16.05 42.12 60.20
CA THR A 6 15.58 41.05 59.31
C THR A 6 15.07 41.63 57.96
N PHE A 7 14.44 42.80 57.98
CA PHE A 7 13.96 43.48 56.78
C PHE A 7 15.11 44.05 55.93
N ILE A 8 16.18 44.57 56.56
CA ILE A 8 17.38 45.06 55.86
C ILE A 8 18.18 43.87 55.25
N ILE A 9 18.30 42.72 55.93
CA ILE A 9 18.96 41.55 55.37
C ILE A 9 18.19 40.98 54.21
N PHE A 10 16.85 40.98 54.23
CA PHE A 10 16.00 40.52 53.13
C PHE A 10 16.09 41.44 51.90
N PHE A 11 16.20 42.77 52.11
CA PHE A 11 16.36 43.75 51.02
C PHE A 11 17.78 43.69 50.41
N ILE A 12 18.81 43.49 51.22
CA ILE A 12 20.20 43.38 50.76
C ILE A 12 20.39 42.04 50.02
N SER A 13 19.80 40.93 50.49
CA SER A 13 19.88 39.64 49.81
C SER A 13 19.18 39.65 48.44
N ASN A 14 18.00 40.28 48.32
CA ASN A 14 17.31 40.40 47.03
C ASN A 14 18.07 41.28 46.02
N ASN A 15 18.71 42.36 46.47
CA ASN A 15 19.53 43.22 45.62
C ASN A 15 20.85 42.53 45.21
N LEU A 16 21.48 41.78 46.12
CA LEU A 16 22.69 41.00 45.80
C LEU A 16 22.39 39.85 44.84
N PHE A 17 21.26 39.15 44.96
CA PHE A 17 20.81 38.13 44.03
C PHE A 17 20.50 38.71 42.64
N SER A 18 19.87 39.89 42.57
CA SER A 18 19.58 40.60 41.32
C SER A 18 20.87 41.04 40.60
N GLN A 19 21.84 41.58 41.35
CA GLN A 19 23.16 41.97 40.80
C GLN A 19 23.96 40.72 40.33
N SER A 20 23.90 39.60 41.04
CA SER A 20 24.53 38.36 40.64
C SER A 20 23.94 37.80 39.34
N ASN A 21 22.61 37.76 39.20
CA ASN A 21 21.95 37.30 37.98
C ASN A 21 22.28 38.17 36.77
N TYR A 22 22.31 39.49 36.92
CA TYR A 22 22.69 40.40 35.85
C TYR A 22 24.17 40.23 35.43
N GLY A 23 25.09 40.12 36.39
CA GLY A 23 26.50 39.91 36.10
C GLY A 23 26.77 38.61 35.36
N ASN A 24 26.14 37.52 35.79
CA ASN A 24 26.21 36.21 35.12
C ASN A 24 25.63 36.27 33.71
N PHE A 25 24.53 36.98 33.50
CA PHE A 25 23.92 37.19 32.19
C PHE A 25 24.85 37.95 31.23
N VAL A 26 25.46 39.06 31.71
CA VAL A 26 26.41 39.85 30.91
C VAL A 26 27.62 39.03 30.50
N GLU A 27 28.17 38.23 31.41
CA GLU A 27 29.28 37.32 31.08
C GLU A 27 28.88 36.27 30.06
N LEU A 28 27.71 35.63 30.21
CA LEU A 28 27.18 34.65 29.26
C LEU A 28 27.01 35.30 27.88
N LYS A 29 26.42 36.49 27.79
CA LYS A 29 26.28 37.25 26.54
C LYS A 29 27.64 37.58 25.91
N ARG A 30 28.62 37.96 26.72
CA ARG A 30 29.99 38.24 26.27
C ARG A 30 30.64 37.02 25.66
N LEU A 31 30.54 35.85 26.30
CA LEU A 31 31.04 34.58 25.78
C LEU A 31 30.33 34.18 24.50
N PHE A 32 29.02 34.43 24.41
CA PHE A 32 28.23 34.13 23.22
C PHE A 32 28.65 34.98 22.01
N ILE A 33 28.87 36.26 22.21
CA ILE A 33 29.37 37.19 21.18
C ILE A 33 30.80 36.79 20.72
N GLN A 34 31.59 36.23 21.64
CA GLN A 34 32.93 35.73 21.36
C GLN A 34 32.93 34.31 20.77
N GLU A 35 31.76 33.74 20.47
CA GLU A 35 31.56 32.38 19.95
C GLU A 35 32.17 31.26 20.78
N LYS A 36 32.36 31.51 22.11
CA LYS A 36 32.91 30.51 23.05
C LYS A 36 31.84 29.56 23.55
N TYR A 37 31.24 28.79 22.61
CA TYR A 37 30.07 27.95 22.86
C TYR A 37 30.36 26.81 23.85
N ASP A 38 31.58 26.27 23.82
CA ASP A 38 32.00 25.20 24.76
C ASP A 38 31.98 25.67 26.19
N LEU A 39 32.47 26.90 26.44
CA LEU A 39 32.48 27.49 27.80
C LEU A 39 31.05 27.73 28.29
N ILE A 40 30.14 28.21 27.44
CA ILE A 40 28.73 28.39 27.77
C ILE A 40 28.06 27.09 28.15
N SER A 41 28.36 26.00 27.40
CA SER A 41 27.77 24.69 27.67
C SER A 41 28.20 24.11 29.01
N GLN A 42 29.38 24.49 29.51
CA GLN A 42 29.97 24.03 30.77
C GLN A 42 29.62 24.96 31.96
N MET A 43 29.04 26.13 31.72
CA MET A 43 28.66 27.06 32.80
C MET A 43 27.57 26.46 33.69
N ASP A 44 27.76 26.51 34.99
CA ASP A 44 26.76 26.11 35.98
C ASP A 44 25.47 26.91 35.87
N ASN A 45 24.33 26.28 36.14
CA ASN A 45 23.02 26.92 36.12
C ASN A 45 22.73 27.68 37.42
N ASN A 46 23.58 28.68 37.76
CA ASN A 46 23.43 29.47 38.96
C ASN A 46 22.43 30.66 38.81
N PHE A 47 21.48 30.56 37.90
CA PHE A 47 20.45 31.56 37.70
C PHE A 47 19.17 31.19 38.45
N ASP A 48 18.57 32.16 39.11
CA ASP A 48 17.25 31.99 39.70
C ASP A 48 16.21 31.83 38.57
N LYS A 49 15.44 30.75 38.62
CA LYS A 49 14.36 30.46 37.66
C LYS A 49 13.28 31.53 37.57
N LYS A 50 13.16 32.37 38.62
CA LYS A 50 12.26 33.53 38.66
C LYS A 50 12.86 34.79 38.05
N SER A 51 14.14 34.78 37.72
CA SER A 51 14.82 35.91 37.10
C SER A 51 14.33 36.10 35.67
N GLU A 52 14.15 37.37 35.27
CA GLU A 52 13.85 37.77 33.88
C GLU A 52 14.94 37.34 32.90
N PHE A 53 16.18 37.08 33.37
CA PHE A 53 17.31 36.63 32.56
C PHE A 53 17.32 35.13 32.35
N TYR A 54 16.53 34.35 33.07
CA TYR A 54 16.58 32.89 32.98
C TYR A 54 16.19 32.34 31.59
N PRO A 55 15.11 32.79 30.90
CA PRO A 55 14.81 32.34 29.54
C PRO A 55 15.92 32.69 28.53
N TYR A 56 16.59 33.84 28.68
CA TYR A 56 17.76 34.18 27.86
C TYR A 56 18.94 33.22 28.11
N THR A 57 19.17 32.83 29.36
CA THR A 57 20.20 31.88 29.72
C THR A 57 19.96 30.53 29.06
N LEU A 58 18.73 30.00 29.13
CA LEU A 58 18.34 28.76 28.46
C LEU A 58 18.51 28.88 26.94
N PHE A 59 18.14 30.03 26.38
CA PHE A 59 18.27 30.27 24.95
C PHE A 59 19.73 30.26 24.50
N TYR A 60 20.61 31.02 25.14
CA TYR A 60 22.03 31.03 24.78
C TYR A 60 22.70 29.66 24.98
N LYS A 61 22.34 28.91 26.03
CA LYS A 61 22.79 27.53 26.23
C LYS A 61 22.24 26.60 25.15
N GLY A 62 20.99 26.77 24.77
CA GLY A 62 20.38 26.02 23.67
C GLY A 62 21.11 26.22 22.33
N VAL A 63 21.35 27.49 21.96
CA VAL A 63 22.08 27.84 20.74
C VAL A 63 23.53 27.35 20.80
N SER A 64 24.21 27.54 21.93
CA SER A 64 25.60 27.06 22.10
C SER A 64 25.71 25.54 21.99
N SER A 65 24.77 24.80 22.60
CA SER A 65 24.70 23.34 22.47
C SER A 65 24.49 22.91 21.03
N TYR A 66 23.67 23.63 20.25
CA TYR A 66 23.51 23.37 18.81
C TYR A 66 24.82 23.61 18.04
N LYS A 67 25.51 24.72 18.30
CA LYS A 67 26.78 25.07 17.65
C LYS A 67 27.88 24.03 17.88
N ILE A 68 27.90 23.39 19.05
CA ILE A 68 28.82 22.27 19.38
C ILE A 68 28.24 20.90 19.00
N LYS A 69 27.23 20.84 18.13
CA LYS A 69 26.61 19.60 17.63
C LYS A 69 25.93 18.70 18.70
N SER A 70 25.55 19.28 19.81
CA SER A 70 24.82 18.60 20.89
C SER A 70 23.29 18.80 20.75
N ASN A 71 22.71 18.38 19.62
CA ASN A 71 21.33 18.67 19.25
C ASN A 71 20.30 18.21 20.30
N LYS A 72 20.53 17.07 20.97
CA LYS A 72 19.63 16.55 22.01
C LYS A 72 19.57 17.49 23.23
N ILE A 73 20.72 18.02 23.67
CA ILE A 73 20.81 18.95 24.79
C ILE A 73 20.23 20.30 24.38
N SER A 74 20.57 20.79 23.19
CA SER A 74 20.02 22.01 22.62
C SER A 74 18.48 21.97 22.62
N LYS A 75 17.89 20.89 22.11
CA LYS A 75 16.44 20.70 22.07
C LYS A 75 15.82 20.76 23.48
N SER A 76 16.43 20.16 24.48
CA SER A 76 15.90 20.17 25.85
C SER A 76 15.82 21.58 26.45
N TYR A 77 16.81 22.44 26.19
CA TYR A 77 16.76 23.85 26.63
C TYR A 77 15.63 24.62 25.95
N PHE A 78 15.44 24.43 24.65
CA PHE A 78 14.35 25.11 23.93
C PHE A 78 12.97 24.61 24.37
N GLU A 79 12.81 23.32 24.61
CA GLU A 79 11.57 22.74 25.14
C GLU A 79 11.25 23.24 26.56
N GLU A 80 12.28 23.46 27.39
CA GLU A 80 12.09 24.07 28.71
C GLU A 80 11.59 25.53 28.60
N ILE A 81 12.08 26.31 27.63
CA ILE A 81 11.57 27.67 27.39
C ILE A 81 10.10 27.60 26.96
N LEU A 82 9.76 26.74 26.00
CA LEU A 82 8.38 26.60 25.52
C LEU A 82 7.41 26.20 26.63
N LYS A 83 7.86 25.35 27.56
CA LYS A 83 7.06 24.85 28.67
C LYS A 83 6.89 25.92 29.76
N SER A 84 7.99 26.59 30.13
CA SER A 84 8.03 27.45 31.33
C SER A 84 7.78 28.93 31.01
N TYR A 85 8.06 29.35 29.76
CA TYR A 85 7.97 30.75 29.32
C TYR A 85 7.27 30.91 27.97
N PRO A 86 6.03 30.38 27.79
CA PRO A 86 5.35 30.33 26.49
C PRO A 86 5.01 31.71 25.90
N LYS A 87 5.06 32.76 26.69
CA LYS A 87 4.81 34.18 26.29
C LYS A 87 6.10 35.01 26.20
N TRP A 88 7.26 34.36 26.18
CA TRP A 88 8.52 35.09 26.05
C TRP A 88 8.61 35.80 24.70
N SER A 89 9.13 37.03 24.70
CA SER A 89 9.16 37.90 23.50
C SER A 89 9.93 37.29 22.31
N GLN A 90 10.89 36.39 22.57
CA GLN A 90 11.73 35.76 21.56
C GLN A 90 11.31 34.33 21.30
N ILE A 91 10.04 34.01 21.43
CA ILE A 91 9.54 32.65 21.23
C ILE A 91 9.70 32.15 19.76
N ASN A 92 9.63 33.08 18.79
CA ASN A 92 9.86 32.77 17.38
C ASN A 92 11.29 32.24 17.13
N GLU A 93 12.27 32.83 17.84
CA GLU A 93 13.67 32.39 17.76
C GLU A 93 13.86 30.98 18.33
N VAL A 94 13.12 30.62 19.38
CA VAL A 94 13.14 29.26 19.93
C VAL A 94 12.61 28.25 18.91
N TYR A 95 11.48 28.57 18.28
CA TYR A 95 10.94 27.73 17.22
C TYR A 95 11.88 27.66 16.01
N HIS A 96 12.56 28.75 15.63
CA HIS A 96 13.57 28.75 14.57
C HIS A 96 14.64 27.69 14.83
N TRP A 97 15.23 27.66 16.01
CA TRP A 97 16.27 26.67 16.35
C TRP A 97 15.72 25.25 16.41
N LEU A 98 14.51 25.05 16.91
CA LEU A 98 13.86 23.73 16.89
C LEU A 98 13.59 23.25 15.48
N VAL A 99 13.23 24.11 14.55
CA VAL A 99 13.12 23.77 13.12
C VAL A 99 14.47 23.32 12.59
N LYS A 100 15.55 24.07 12.83
CA LYS A 100 16.92 23.68 12.38
C LYS A 100 17.36 22.34 12.93
N ILE A 101 17.13 22.07 14.22
CA ILE A 101 17.45 20.79 14.84
C ILE A 101 16.66 19.64 14.17
N ASN A 102 15.37 19.86 13.86
CA ASN A 102 14.56 18.83 13.22
C ASN A 102 14.95 18.62 11.75
N ILE A 103 15.37 19.65 11.02
CA ILE A 103 15.95 19.53 9.68
C ILE A 103 17.22 18.65 9.73
N GLU A 104 18.16 18.94 10.62
CA GLU A 104 19.38 18.13 10.77
C GLU A 104 19.10 16.67 11.14
N ASN A 105 18.04 16.43 11.92
CA ASN A 105 17.58 15.10 12.31
C ASN A 105 16.68 14.42 11.24
N LYS A 106 16.50 15.03 10.07
CA LYS A 106 15.63 14.56 8.99
C LYS A 106 14.17 14.29 9.43
N ASN A 107 13.65 15.07 10.36
CA ASN A 107 12.30 14.96 10.87
C ASN A 107 11.42 16.10 10.36
N LEU A 108 10.88 15.93 9.14
CA LEU A 108 10.09 16.96 8.46
C LEU A 108 8.80 17.29 9.20
N ASP A 109 8.09 16.29 9.75
CA ASP A 109 6.82 16.53 10.46
C ASP A 109 7.00 17.49 11.64
N GLN A 110 8.02 17.26 12.46
CA GLN A 110 8.30 18.15 13.59
C GLN A 110 8.86 19.51 13.14
N ALA A 111 9.61 19.55 12.03
CA ALA A 111 10.08 20.81 11.45
C ALA A 111 8.88 21.67 10.99
N LEU A 112 7.94 21.12 10.23
CA LEU A 112 6.74 21.82 9.77
C LEU A 112 5.85 22.24 10.94
N LYS A 113 5.66 21.39 11.95
CA LYS A 113 4.91 21.69 13.15
C LYS A 113 5.50 22.89 13.91
N ASN A 114 6.81 22.94 14.07
CA ASN A 114 7.48 24.06 14.73
C ASN A 114 7.44 25.32 13.86
N LEU A 115 7.67 25.20 12.56
CA LEU A 115 7.58 26.30 11.61
C LEU A 115 6.19 26.97 11.62
N SER A 116 5.13 26.18 11.74
CA SER A 116 3.76 26.70 11.81
C SER A 116 3.50 27.58 13.06
N LYS A 117 4.31 27.42 14.11
CA LYS A 117 4.23 28.22 15.35
C LYS A 117 4.95 29.55 15.27
N ILE A 118 5.81 29.75 14.29
CA ILE A 118 6.51 31.02 14.07
C ILE A 118 5.51 32.03 13.49
N SER A 119 5.36 33.18 14.11
CA SER A 119 4.55 34.29 13.60
C SER A 119 5.35 35.28 12.76
N ASP A 120 6.66 35.34 12.96
CA ASP A 120 7.59 36.22 12.26
C ASP A 120 7.85 35.68 10.82
N LEU A 121 7.50 36.50 9.82
CA LEU A 121 7.63 36.13 8.40
C LEU A 121 9.07 36.09 7.91
N GLU A 122 9.93 36.99 8.44
CA GLU A 122 11.34 37.03 8.04
C GLU A 122 12.06 35.76 8.50
N ILE A 123 11.77 35.28 9.71
CA ILE A 123 12.30 34.03 10.22
C ILE A 123 11.82 32.84 9.38
N LYS A 124 10.55 32.84 8.96
CA LYS A 124 10.02 31.80 8.09
C LYS A 124 10.72 31.77 6.73
N ASP A 125 10.90 32.95 6.11
CA ASP A 125 11.51 33.08 4.79
C ASP A 125 12.98 32.58 4.78
N ILE A 126 13.70 32.70 5.90
CA ILE A 126 15.04 32.12 6.07
C ILE A 126 15.01 30.58 6.15
N LEU A 127 13.92 30.00 6.69
CA LEU A 127 13.80 28.56 6.94
C LEU A 127 13.26 27.79 5.73
N TYR A 128 12.43 28.40 4.90
CA TYR A 128 11.84 27.73 3.73
C TYR A 128 12.89 27.09 2.79
N PRO A 129 13.97 27.77 2.38
CA PRO A 129 14.99 27.15 1.52
C PRO A 129 15.70 25.96 2.17
N GLN A 130 15.71 25.87 3.51
CA GLN A 130 16.35 24.76 4.22
C GLN A 130 15.44 23.52 4.30
N ILE A 131 14.13 23.72 4.19
CA ILE A 131 13.11 22.65 4.20
C ILE A 131 12.82 22.16 2.79
N ASP A 132 12.92 23.00 1.78
CA ASP A 132 12.62 22.72 0.38
C ASP A 132 13.18 21.36 -0.12
N PRO A 133 14.46 20.99 0.15
CA PRO A 133 15.00 19.72 -0.36
C PRO A 133 14.25 18.46 0.13
N PHE A 134 13.56 18.53 1.25
CA PHE A 134 12.80 17.37 1.74
C PHE A 134 11.57 17.07 0.89
N PHE A 135 11.05 18.07 0.16
CA PHE A 135 9.86 17.89 -0.67
C PHE A 135 10.15 17.28 -2.05
N GLU A 136 11.42 17.18 -2.44
CA GLU A 136 11.81 16.58 -3.73
C GLU A 136 11.58 15.07 -3.77
N GLU A 137 11.63 14.40 -2.61
CA GLU A 137 11.48 12.95 -2.47
C GLU A 137 10.11 12.52 -1.88
N ILE A 138 9.22 13.48 -1.63
CA ILE A 138 7.92 13.19 -0.98
C ILE A 138 6.87 12.77 -2.01
N SER A 139 6.07 11.75 -1.66
CA SER A 139 4.93 11.32 -2.47
C SER A 139 3.85 12.41 -2.57
N SER A 140 3.10 12.37 -3.66
CA SER A 140 2.00 13.31 -3.90
C SER A 140 0.93 13.30 -2.81
N SER A 141 0.61 12.12 -2.27
CA SER A 141 -0.34 11.95 -1.18
C SER A 141 0.14 12.58 0.13
N GLN A 142 1.42 12.43 0.47
CA GLN A 142 2.01 13.09 1.64
C GLN A 142 2.05 14.61 1.46
N LEU A 143 2.38 15.09 0.26
CA LEU A 143 2.44 16.51 -0.06
C LEU A 143 1.07 17.19 0.11
N TYR A 144 0.00 16.53 -0.34
CA TYR A 144 -1.37 16.98 -0.10
C TYR A 144 -1.74 17.02 1.38
N ASN A 145 -1.40 15.99 2.14
CA ASN A 145 -1.65 15.97 3.57
C ASN A 145 -0.93 17.13 4.28
N TYR A 146 0.29 17.45 3.85
CA TYR A 146 0.99 18.64 4.35
C TYR A 146 0.30 19.92 3.91
N TYR A 147 -0.20 20.01 2.68
CA TYR A 147 -0.94 21.18 2.22
C TYR A 147 -2.25 21.38 3.02
N LYS A 148 -3.01 20.32 3.23
CA LYS A 148 -4.20 20.36 4.11
C LYS A 148 -3.86 20.82 5.54
N THR A 149 -2.75 20.35 6.08
CA THR A 149 -2.35 20.64 7.45
C THR A 149 -1.72 22.03 7.60
N TYR A 150 -0.97 22.47 6.59
CA TYR A 150 -0.18 23.72 6.60
C TYR A 150 -0.43 24.56 5.34
N PRO A 151 -1.68 24.94 5.01
CA PRO A 151 -2.02 25.57 3.71
C PRO A 151 -1.28 26.87 3.44
N LYS A 152 -0.86 27.59 4.48
CA LYS A 152 -0.11 28.86 4.37
C LYS A 152 1.42 28.69 4.39
N ASN A 153 1.92 27.47 4.33
CA ASN A 153 3.35 27.22 4.29
C ASN A 153 3.86 27.35 2.85
N LYS A 154 4.77 28.30 2.59
CA LYS A 154 5.28 28.59 1.25
C LYS A 154 5.99 27.41 0.58
N SER A 155 6.82 26.64 1.32
CA SER A 155 7.47 25.46 0.77
C SER A 155 6.45 24.39 0.37
N VAL A 156 5.51 24.08 1.28
CA VAL A 156 4.44 23.12 0.98
C VAL A 156 3.61 23.56 -0.24
N ALA A 157 3.18 24.83 -0.25
CA ALA A 157 2.42 25.40 -1.36
C ALA A 157 3.20 25.36 -2.68
N LYS A 158 4.49 25.69 -2.66
CA LYS A 158 5.36 25.68 -3.85
C LYS A 158 5.48 24.28 -4.45
N TYR A 159 5.79 23.26 -3.64
CA TYR A 159 5.97 21.91 -4.15
C TYR A 159 4.65 21.26 -4.51
N TYR A 160 3.60 21.49 -3.74
CA TYR A 160 2.25 21.08 -4.10
C TYR A 160 1.78 21.75 -5.38
N GLY A 161 2.00 23.07 -5.54
CA GLY A 161 1.73 23.79 -6.77
C GLY A 161 2.50 23.23 -7.97
N ARG A 162 3.79 22.92 -7.82
CA ARG A 162 4.58 22.28 -8.90
C ARG A 162 4.03 20.91 -9.27
N PHE A 163 3.65 20.11 -8.29
CA PHE A 163 2.99 18.84 -8.53
C PHE A 163 1.69 19.06 -9.31
N LEU A 164 0.87 19.95 -8.84
CA LEU A 164 -0.39 20.28 -9.46
C LEU A 164 -0.21 20.89 -10.87
N LEU A 165 0.74 21.74 -11.16
CA LEU A 165 1.03 22.29 -12.50
C LEU A 165 1.33 21.19 -13.53
N ASN A 166 1.78 20.03 -13.08
CA ASN A 166 1.99 18.86 -13.93
C ASN A 166 0.70 18.06 -14.21
N GLU A 167 -0.44 18.35 -13.56
CA GLU A 167 -1.59 17.46 -13.48
C GLU A 167 -2.93 18.10 -13.92
N TYR A 168 -2.96 19.16 -14.72
CA TYR A 168 -4.19 19.86 -15.13
C TYR A 168 -5.07 20.38 -13.98
N LEU A 169 -4.92 21.62 -13.61
CA LEU A 169 -5.45 22.19 -12.38
C LEU A 169 -6.71 23.01 -12.49
N ASP A 170 -7.48 23.00 -11.38
CA ASP A 170 -8.55 23.96 -11.13
C ASP A 170 -7.95 25.35 -10.86
N ARG A 171 -8.49 26.37 -11.50
CA ARG A 171 -8.05 27.77 -11.44
C ARG A 171 -8.06 28.34 -10.02
N GLU A 172 -9.03 27.92 -9.19
CA GLU A 172 -9.17 28.44 -7.82
C GLU A 172 -8.00 28.01 -6.93
N VAL A 173 -7.58 26.74 -7.01
CA VAL A 173 -6.46 26.22 -6.20
C VAL A 173 -5.13 26.80 -6.65
N ILE A 174 -4.94 27.04 -7.97
CA ILE A 174 -3.73 27.70 -8.46
C ILE A 174 -3.69 29.15 -7.98
N ASN A 175 -4.81 29.87 -8.03
CA ASN A 175 -4.89 31.24 -7.57
C ASN A 175 -4.58 31.33 -6.07
N GLU A 176 -5.09 30.37 -5.27
CA GLU A 176 -4.77 30.29 -3.85
C GLU A 176 -3.25 30.05 -3.62
N ILE A 177 -2.65 29.11 -4.36
CA ILE A 177 -1.22 28.83 -4.28
C ILE A 177 -0.39 30.04 -4.73
N ASN A 178 -0.75 30.70 -5.82
CA ASN A 178 -0.09 31.89 -6.32
C ASN A 178 -0.14 33.03 -5.29
N ASN A 179 -1.28 33.23 -4.64
CA ASN A 179 -1.43 34.19 -3.55
C ASN A 179 -0.52 33.87 -2.35
N ILE A 180 -0.41 32.58 -1.98
CA ILE A 180 0.48 32.14 -0.89
C ILE A 180 1.95 32.38 -1.26
N LEU A 181 2.31 32.17 -2.51
CA LEU A 181 3.67 32.35 -3.02
C LEU A 181 4.01 33.81 -3.35
N GLY A 182 2.98 34.69 -3.43
CA GLY A 182 3.14 36.08 -3.87
C GLY A 182 3.42 36.21 -5.38
N ILE A 183 2.95 35.25 -6.19
CA ILE A 183 3.10 35.23 -7.65
C ILE A 183 1.90 35.97 -8.24
N VAL A 184 2.16 36.96 -9.08
CA VAL A 184 1.11 37.66 -9.85
C VAL A 184 0.70 36.77 -11.00
N GLU A 185 -0.62 36.56 -11.18
CA GLU A 185 -1.20 35.70 -12.24
C GLU A 185 -0.70 36.08 -13.65
N ASN A 186 -0.23 35.08 -14.40
CA ASN A 186 -0.16 35.14 -15.85
C ASN A 186 -1.45 34.54 -16.39
N GLU A 187 -2.36 35.37 -16.89
CA GLU A 187 -3.68 34.97 -17.41
C GLU A 187 -3.63 33.93 -18.56
N ASP A 188 -2.50 33.82 -19.29
CA ASP A 188 -2.34 32.95 -20.46
C ASP A 188 -1.98 31.48 -20.12
N LEU A 189 -1.67 31.14 -18.87
CA LEU A 189 -1.22 29.79 -18.52
C LEU A 189 -2.34 28.81 -18.18
N PHE A 190 -3.57 29.28 -17.97
CA PHE A 190 -4.66 28.47 -17.42
C PHE A 190 -6.00 28.73 -18.07
N VAL A 191 -6.18 28.29 -19.32
CA VAL A 191 -7.49 28.18 -19.93
C VAL A 191 -8.17 26.97 -19.33
N THR A 192 -9.01 27.18 -18.31
CA THR A 192 -9.98 26.17 -17.89
C THR A 192 -11.18 26.24 -18.85
N GLU A 193 -11.17 25.43 -19.87
CA GLU A 193 -12.41 25.12 -20.57
C GLU A 193 -13.31 24.34 -19.60
N ASP A 194 -14.56 24.74 -19.54
CA ASP A 194 -15.65 24.03 -18.87
C ASP A 194 -16.01 22.80 -19.72
N ARG A 195 -15.08 21.81 -19.77
CA ARG A 195 -15.19 20.64 -20.63
C ARG A 195 -15.44 19.38 -19.80
N LYS A 196 -16.15 18.44 -20.40
CA LYS A 196 -16.37 17.11 -19.82
C LYS A 196 -15.04 16.37 -19.61
N PHE A 197 -14.99 15.53 -18.58
CA PHE A 197 -13.92 14.58 -18.39
C PHE A 197 -14.02 13.46 -19.44
N ARG A 198 -13.00 13.35 -20.30
CA ARG A 198 -13.02 12.45 -21.45
C ARG A 198 -12.24 11.18 -21.20
N ILE A 199 -12.92 10.07 -21.39
CA ILE A 199 -12.34 8.73 -21.23
C ILE A 199 -12.24 8.06 -22.60
N ALA A 200 -11.04 7.66 -23.01
CA ALA A 200 -10.87 6.79 -24.17
C ALA A 200 -10.87 5.32 -23.74
N ILE A 201 -11.73 4.51 -24.34
CA ILE A 201 -11.74 3.06 -24.17
C ILE A 201 -11.04 2.44 -25.37
N LEU A 202 -9.82 1.92 -25.14
CA LEU A 202 -9.00 1.27 -26.16
C LEU A 202 -9.09 -0.26 -26.01
N LEU A 203 -10.10 -0.86 -26.62
CA LEU A 203 -10.33 -2.30 -26.53
C LEU A 203 -10.32 -2.96 -27.92
N PRO A 204 -9.94 -4.26 -28.01
CA PRO A 204 -9.93 -4.97 -29.29
C PRO A 204 -11.32 -5.52 -29.62
N PHE A 205 -12.24 -4.64 -30.02
CA PHE A 205 -13.63 -5.01 -30.34
C PHE A 205 -13.72 -5.93 -31.54
N MET A 206 -12.76 -5.86 -32.47
CA MET A 206 -12.70 -6.71 -33.67
C MET A 206 -13.94 -6.59 -34.57
N PHE A 207 -14.47 -5.37 -34.75
CA PHE A 207 -15.73 -5.11 -35.48
C PHE A 207 -15.78 -5.70 -36.90
N GLU A 208 -14.65 -5.73 -37.59
CA GLU A 208 -14.60 -6.31 -38.95
C GLU A 208 -14.74 -7.85 -38.93
N GLY A 209 -14.39 -8.49 -37.80
CA GLY A 209 -14.47 -9.94 -37.59
C GLY A 209 -15.84 -10.44 -37.10
N ILE A 210 -16.74 -9.54 -36.68
CA ILE A 210 -18.07 -9.90 -36.11
C ILE A 210 -18.93 -10.70 -37.09
N LYS A 211 -18.69 -10.59 -38.40
CA LYS A 211 -19.37 -11.39 -39.41
C LYS A 211 -19.09 -12.89 -39.36
N ASN A 212 -18.06 -13.31 -38.61
CA ASN A 212 -17.68 -14.70 -38.39
C ASN A 212 -17.97 -15.10 -36.94
N ASN A 213 -18.91 -16.03 -36.72
CA ASN A 213 -19.29 -16.51 -35.38
C ASN A 213 -18.11 -17.00 -34.51
N PHE A 214 -16.99 -17.40 -35.11
CA PHE A 214 -15.78 -17.79 -34.40
C PHE A 214 -15.12 -16.65 -33.60
N PHE A 215 -15.11 -15.45 -34.16
CA PHE A 215 -14.53 -14.27 -33.49
C PHE A 215 -15.39 -13.75 -32.34
N ILE A 216 -16.70 -13.89 -32.42
CA ILE A 216 -17.63 -13.45 -31.38
C ILE A 216 -17.31 -14.21 -30.08
N LYS A 217 -17.24 -15.55 -30.15
CA LYS A 217 -17.02 -16.38 -28.96
C LYS A 217 -15.68 -16.12 -28.25
N ASN A 218 -14.64 -15.80 -29.01
CA ASN A 218 -13.31 -15.53 -28.46
C ASN A 218 -13.14 -14.09 -27.95
N ASN A 219 -14.11 -13.21 -28.14
CA ASN A 219 -14.07 -11.81 -27.77
C ASN A 219 -15.17 -11.37 -26.78
N ASP A 220 -15.96 -12.33 -26.29
CA ASP A 220 -17.05 -12.09 -25.34
C ASP A 220 -16.56 -11.33 -24.10
N PHE A 221 -15.36 -11.63 -23.61
CA PHE A 221 -14.77 -10.97 -22.43
C PHE A 221 -14.58 -9.45 -22.64
N VAL A 222 -14.27 -9.02 -23.87
CA VAL A 222 -14.12 -7.59 -24.22
C VAL A 222 -15.48 -6.90 -24.25
N MET A 223 -16.47 -7.57 -24.83
CA MET A 223 -17.83 -7.04 -24.91
C MET A 223 -18.48 -6.97 -23.54
N ASP A 224 -18.24 -7.96 -22.69
CA ASP A 224 -18.73 -7.96 -21.32
C ASP A 224 -18.10 -6.84 -20.49
N LEU A 225 -16.78 -6.67 -20.58
CA LEU A 225 -16.07 -5.56 -19.91
C LEU A 225 -16.64 -4.20 -20.34
N TYR A 226 -16.81 -4.01 -21.66
CA TYR A 226 -17.36 -2.78 -22.22
C TYR A 226 -18.81 -2.56 -21.77
N SER A 227 -19.64 -3.61 -21.81
CA SER A 227 -21.05 -3.54 -21.35
C SER A 227 -21.13 -3.19 -19.86
N GLY A 228 -20.21 -3.69 -19.03
CA GLY A 228 -20.15 -3.30 -17.63
C GLY A 228 -19.80 -1.83 -17.44
N ILE A 229 -18.84 -1.32 -18.20
CA ILE A 229 -18.44 0.10 -18.17
C ILE A 229 -19.61 1.00 -18.58
N THR A 230 -20.26 0.69 -19.70
CA THR A 230 -21.38 1.51 -20.22
C THR A 230 -22.59 1.46 -19.29
N PHE A 231 -22.92 0.28 -18.77
CA PHE A 231 -24.01 0.11 -17.83
C PHE A 231 -23.79 0.89 -16.53
N GLY A 232 -22.56 0.86 -15.96
CA GLY A 232 -22.22 1.62 -14.76
C GLY A 232 -22.33 3.13 -14.96
N LEU A 233 -21.97 3.64 -16.16
CA LEU A 233 -22.12 5.05 -16.49
C LEU A 233 -23.60 5.44 -16.66
N GLU A 234 -24.38 4.62 -17.37
CA GLU A 234 -25.81 4.88 -17.64
C GLU A 234 -26.67 4.90 -16.38
N ASN A 235 -26.28 4.13 -15.35
CA ASN A 235 -27.01 4.08 -14.08
C ASN A 235 -26.62 5.17 -13.07
N ASN A 236 -25.74 6.10 -13.46
CA ASN A 236 -25.33 7.26 -12.66
C ASN A 236 -25.83 8.58 -13.25
N ASP A 237 -27.13 8.85 -13.12
CA ASP A 237 -27.83 10.01 -13.73
C ASP A 237 -27.21 11.38 -13.38
N SER A 238 -26.64 11.52 -12.18
CA SER A 238 -26.05 12.78 -11.70
C SER A 238 -24.73 13.14 -12.39
N ILE A 239 -24.07 12.20 -13.07
CA ILE A 239 -22.69 12.33 -13.58
C ILE A 239 -22.60 12.21 -15.10
N GLN A 240 -23.65 11.71 -15.77
CA GLN A 240 -23.71 11.58 -17.24
C GLN A 240 -23.34 12.87 -17.98
N ASN A 241 -23.63 14.03 -17.40
CA ASN A 241 -23.34 15.31 -18.02
C ASN A 241 -21.87 15.71 -17.98
N ASN A 242 -21.06 15.12 -17.06
CA ASN A 242 -19.67 15.52 -16.81
C ASN A 242 -18.62 14.55 -17.39
N ILE A 243 -19.03 13.33 -17.80
CA ILE A 243 -18.13 12.33 -18.39
C ILE A 243 -18.51 12.06 -19.83
N GLU A 244 -17.53 11.98 -20.72
CA GLU A 244 -17.68 11.60 -22.11
C GLU A 244 -16.80 10.39 -22.43
N ILE A 245 -17.39 9.32 -22.99
CA ILE A 245 -16.67 8.12 -23.39
C ILE A 245 -16.48 8.10 -24.91
N LEU A 246 -15.22 7.89 -25.33
CA LEU A 246 -14.84 7.65 -26.71
C LEU A 246 -14.24 6.25 -26.84
N SER A 247 -14.87 5.39 -27.64
CA SER A 247 -14.47 4.00 -27.79
C SER A 247 -13.76 3.75 -29.12
N PHE A 248 -12.60 3.11 -29.07
CA PHE A 248 -11.77 2.83 -30.25
C PHE A 248 -11.45 1.34 -30.32
N ASP A 249 -11.65 0.74 -31.52
CA ASP A 249 -11.25 -0.65 -31.76
C ASP A 249 -9.76 -0.76 -32.04
N THR A 250 -9.01 -1.32 -31.10
CA THR A 250 -7.55 -1.47 -31.23
C THR A 250 -7.14 -2.59 -32.18
N ARG A 251 -8.05 -3.51 -32.54
CA ARG A 251 -7.80 -4.68 -33.41
C ARG A 251 -6.60 -5.54 -32.99
N ARG A 252 -6.11 -5.39 -31.76
CA ARG A 252 -4.83 -5.97 -31.26
C ARG A 252 -3.61 -5.49 -32.06
N ASP A 253 -3.76 -4.45 -32.89
CA ASP A 253 -2.74 -3.95 -33.82
C ASP A 253 -2.07 -2.70 -33.26
N PRO A 254 -0.75 -2.70 -33.01
CA PRO A 254 -0.02 -1.52 -32.55
C PRO A 254 -0.05 -0.36 -33.55
N ASN A 255 -0.25 -0.62 -34.86
CA ASN A 255 -0.33 0.45 -35.87
C ASN A 255 -1.64 1.26 -35.76
N VAL A 256 -2.71 0.63 -35.30
CA VAL A 256 -3.96 1.35 -35.00
C VAL A 256 -3.74 2.37 -33.89
N ILE A 257 -3.04 1.98 -32.84
CA ILE A 257 -2.69 2.89 -31.73
C ILE A 257 -1.82 4.04 -32.21
N LYS A 258 -0.78 3.77 -33.00
CA LYS A 258 0.08 4.82 -33.56
C LYS A 258 -0.75 5.82 -34.37
N LYS A 259 -1.66 5.32 -35.21
CA LYS A 259 -2.54 6.19 -36.00
C LYS A 259 -3.43 7.08 -35.11
N LEU A 260 -4.01 6.55 -34.01
CA LEU A 260 -4.83 7.34 -33.07
C LEU A 260 -4.02 8.44 -32.36
N ILE A 261 -2.73 8.21 -32.16
CA ILE A 261 -1.81 9.22 -31.63
C ILE A 261 -1.50 10.25 -32.71
N ASP A 262 -1.10 9.80 -33.90
CA ASP A 262 -0.64 10.67 -35.00
C ASP A 262 -1.75 11.59 -35.54
N ASP A 263 -3.02 11.14 -35.52
CA ASP A 263 -4.17 11.93 -35.96
C ASP A 263 -4.76 12.82 -34.84
N GLY A 264 -4.18 12.83 -33.65
CA GLY A 264 -4.60 13.67 -32.53
C GLY A 264 -5.86 13.20 -31.81
N SER A 265 -6.38 12.00 -32.11
CA SER A 265 -7.62 11.47 -31.48
C SER A 265 -7.52 11.35 -29.96
N LEU A 266 -6.30 11.25 -29.43
CA LEU A 266 -6.05 11.10 -27.98
C LEU A 266 -5.64 12.42 -27.29
N GLU A 267 -5.49 13.53 -28.00
CA GLU A 267 -5.02 14.81 -27.42
C GLU A 267 -5.95 15.36 -26.34
N THR A 268 -7.26 15.24 -26.56
CA THR A 268 -8.27 15.78 -25.64
C THR A 268 -8.74 14.80 -24.57
N ILE A 269 -8.12 13.62 -24.48
CA ILE A 269 -8.48 12.56 -23.52
C ILE A 269 -7.79 12.82 -22.18
N ASP A 270 -8.54 12.64 -21.10
CA ASP A 270 -8.04 12.78 -19.72
C ASP A 270 -7.59 11.44 -19.14
N LEU A 271 -8.32 10.35 -19.49
CA LEU A 271 -8.05 9.00 -18.99
C LEU A 271 -8.21 7.97 -20.09
N ILE A 272 -7.33 6.98 -20.13
CA ILE A 272 -7.37 5.87 -21.10
C ILE A 272 -7.63 4.56 -20.35
N ILE A 273 -8.68 3.83 -20.72
CA ILE A 273 -8.96 2.46 -20.27
C ILE A 273 -8.42 1.47 -21.30
N GLY A 274 -7.50 0.60 -20.90
CA GLY A 274 -6.77 -0.29 -21.79
C GLY A 274 -5.50 0.37 -22.34
N PRO A 275 -4.91 -0.17 -23.43
CA PRO A 275 -5.29 -1.37 -24.16
C PRO A 275 -4.97 -2.68 -23.42
N LEU A 276 -5.36 -3.85 -24.01
CA LEU A 276 -5.23 -5.15 -23.32
C LEU A 276 -4.01 -5.97 -23.75
N TYR A 277 -3.41 -5.69 -24.91
CA TYR A 277 -2.33 -6.49 -25.49
C TYR A 277 -0.97 -5.79 -25.40
N SER A 278 0.10 -6.56 -25.19
CA SER A 278 1.43 -6.05 -24.82
C SER A 278 1.96 -4.97 -25.75
N LYS A 279 1.96 -5.17 -27.08
CA LYS A 279 2.50 -4.18 -28.02
C LYS A 279 1.71 -2.87 -28.03
N PRO A 280 0.36 -2.86 -28.12
CA PRO A 280 -0.46 -1.68 -27.89
C PRO A 280 -0.23 -1.00 -26.54
N ILE A 281 -0.08 -1.78 -25.45
CA ILE A 281 0.19 -1.24 -24.10
C ILE A 281 1.48 -0.43 -24.08
N GLU A 282 2.58 -0.96 -24.62
CA GLU A 282 3.88 -0.27 -24.61
C GLU A 282 3.82 1.11 -25.30
N ILE A 283 3.07 1.22 -26.39
CA ILE A 283 2.91 2.49 -27.12
C ILE A 283 2.10 3.49 -26.29
N ILE A 284 0.96 3.06 -25.73
CA ILE A 284 0.12 3.94 -24.90
C ILE A 284 0.82 4.31 -23.60
N LYS A 285 1.54 3.36 -22.97
CA LYS A 285 2.37 3.62 -21.79
C LYS A 285 3.34 4.78 -22.04
N GLN A 286 4.07 4.73 -23.16
CA GLN A 286 5.00 5.79 -23.53
C GLN A 286 4.27 7.11 -23.82
N TYR A 287 3.18 7.08 -24.59
CA TYR A 287 2.36 8.26 -24.87
C TYR A 287 1.84 8.91 -23.58
N CYS A 288 1.34 8.11 -22.63
CA CYS A 288 0.85 8.61 -21.34
C CYS A 288 1.95 9.24 -20.49
N LEU A 289 3.15 8.66 -20.49
CA LEU A 289 4.31 9.22 -19.80
C LEU A 289 4.71 10.58 -20.37
N GLU A 290 4.80 10.70 -21.71
CA GLU A 290 5.21 11.92 -22.40
C GLU A 290 4.16 13.04 -22.29
N ASN A 291 2.88 12.70 -22.34
CA ASN A 291 1.77 13.65 -22.31
C ASN A 291 1.09 13.77 -20.93
N LYS A 292 1.64 13.11 -19.89
CA LYS A 292 1.11 13.12 -18.53
C LYS A 292 -0.36 12.72 -18.44
N LYS A 293 -0.77 11.75 -19.23
CA LYS A 293 -2.14 11.22 -19.28
C LYS A 293 -2.23 9.91 -18.53
N ILE A 294 -3.35 9.64 -17.89
CA ILE A 294 -3.55 8.45 -17.09
C ILE A 294 -4.00 7.30 -17.98
N MET A 295 -3.35 6.14 -17.81
CA MET A 295 -3.79 4.86 -18.38
C MET A 295 -4.14 3.89 -17.26
N ILE A 296 -5.31 3.25 -17.34
CA ILE A 296 -5.70 2.16 -16.46
C ILE A 296 -5.89 0.89 -17.27
N ASN A 297 -5.08 -0.14 -17.01
CA ASN A 297 -5.32 -1.46 -17.60
C ASN A 297 -6.30 -2.24 -16.70
N PRO A 298 -7.46 -2.67 -17.24
CA PRO A 298 -8.53 -3.27 -16.43
C PRO A 298 -8.31 -4.74 -16.05
N LEU A 299 -7.51 -5.49 -16.81
CA LEU A 299 -7.46 -6.95 -16.70
C LEU A 299 -6.10 -7.52 -16.32
N SER A 300 -5.03 -6.80 -16.57
CA SER A 300 -3.67 -7.30 -16.36
C SER A 300 -3.24 -7.24 -14.89
N SER A 301 -2.43 -8.20 -14.48
CA SER A 301 -1.66 -8.20 -13.22
C SER A 301 -0.14 -8.09 -13.47
N ASN A 302 0.28 -7.75 -14.69
CA ASN A 302 1.69 -7.68 -15.07
C ASN A 302 2.33 -6.38 -14.62
N ASN A 303 3.28 -6.45 -13.70
CA ASN A 303 4.01 -5.30 -13.16
C ASN A 303 4.70 -4.45 -14.23
N LYS A 304 5.17 -5.03 -15.35
CA LYS A 304 5.86 -4.29 -16.41
C LYS A 304 5.03 -3.14 -17.00
N ILE A 305 3.71 -3.19 -16.84
CA ILE A 305 2.81 -2.13 -17.31
C ILE A 305 3.00 -0.84 -16.49
N ILE A 306 3.27 -1.00 -15.20
CA ILE A 306 3.35 0.11 -14.24
C ILE A 306 4.79 0.44 -13.82
N ASP A 307 5.74 -0.46 -14.07
CA ASP A 307 7.15 -0.20 -13.75
C ASP A 307 7.65 1.05 -14.49
N ASP A 308 8.34 1.93 -13.77
CA ASP A 308 8.94 3.17 -14.28
C ASP A 308 7.96 4.15 -14.97
N ASN A 309 6.66 4.07 -14.65
CA ASN A 309 5.66 4.97 -15.23
C ASN A 309 4.58 5.39 -14.22
N ASN A 310 4.64 6.62 -13.75
CA ASN A 310 3.71 7.19 -12.77
C ASN A 310 2.28 7.41 -13.31
N TYR A 311 2.06 7.29 -14.62
CA TYR A 311 0.78 7.52 -15.29
C TYR A 311 0.10 6.24 -15.76
N SER A 312 0.71 5.08 -15.52
CA SER A 312 0.14 3.78 -15.85
C SER A 312 -0.31 3.06 -14.60
N PHE A 313 -1.55 2.59 -14.59
CA PHE A 313 -2.17 1.93 -13.45
C PHE A 313 -2.76 0.58 -13.85
N LEU A 314 -2.81 -0.35 -12.88
CA LEU A 314 -3.56 -1.59 -12.99
C LEU A 314 -4.81 -1.50 -12.11
N PHE A 315 -5.97 -1.85 -12.66
CA PHE A 315 -7.19 -1.96 -11.85
C PHE A 315 -7.13 -3.17 -10.91
N LYS A 316 -6.47 -4.23 -11.33
CA LYS A 316 -6.20 -5.43 -10.52
C LYS A 316 -4.88 -5.31 -9.76
N SER A 317 -4.74 -6.10 -8.72
CA SER A 317 -3.46 -6.25 -8.04
C SER A 317 -2.42 -6.88 -8.97
N SER A 318 -1.21 -6.35 -8.92
CA SER A 318 -0.08 -6.94 -9.65
C SER A 318 0.37 -8.25 -9.02
N LEU A 319 1.09 -9.08 -9.78
CA LEU A 319 1.66 -10.32 -9.25
C LEU A 319 2.58 -10.07 -8.05
N LYS A 320 3.31 -8.96 -8.06
CA LYS A 320 4.17 -8.54 -6.95
C LYS A 320 3.35 -8.20 -5.70
N THR A 321 2.25 -7.48 -5.87
CA THR A 321 1.35 -7.12 -4.77
C THR A 321 0.66 -8.35 -4.20
N ILE A 322 0.18 -9.25 -5.05
CA ILE A 322 -0.41 -10.53 -4.63
C ILE A 322 0.59 -11.31 -3.78
N ALA A 323 1.82 -11.52 -4.29
CA ALA A 323 2.85 -12.25 -3.55
C ALA A 323 3.17 -11.59 -2.19
N ASN A 324 3.38 -10.28 -2.17
CA ASN A 324 3.75 -9.55 -0.97
C ASN A 324 2.64 -9.56 0.08
N ARG A 325 1.38 -9.32 -0.31
CA ARG A 325 0.23 -9.30 0.62
C ARG A 325 -0.10 -10.68 1.16
N THR A 326 0.04 -11.71 0.32
CA THR A 326 -0.10 -13.11 0.78
C THR A 326 1.01 -13.47 1.77
N ALA A 327 2.25 -13.05 1.53
CA ALA A 327 3.34 -13.28 2.46
C ALA A 327 3.16 -12.49 3.78
N ASP A 328 2.67 -11.23 3.73
CA ASP A 328 2.34 -10.47 4.93
C ASP A 328 1.32 -11.20 5.80
N TYR A 329 0.26 -11.68 5.16
CA TYR A 329 -0.75 -12.50 5.84
C TYR A 329 -0.14 -13.74 6.50
N SER A 330 0.74 -14.47 5.80
CA SER A 330 1.39 -15.67 6.36
C SER A 330 2.30 -15.35 7.54
N ILE A 331 3.06 -14.25 7.46
CA ILE A 331 3.95 -13.80 8.53
C ILE A 331 3.15 -13.43 9.79
N GLU A 332 2.00 -12.80 9.62
CA GLU A 332 1.14 -12.40 10.73
C GLU A 332 0.40 -13.58 11.38
N ASN A 333 -0.02 -14.58 10.58
CA ASN A 333 -0.92 -15.62 11.06
C ASN A 333 -0.24 -16.98 11.34
N PHE A 334 0.94 -17.25 10.80
CA PHE A 334 1.65 -18.52 10.97
C PHE A 334 2.99 -18.38 11.71
N SER A 335 3.06 -17.43 12.63
CA SER A 335 4.29 -17.14 13.40
C SER A 335 4.65 -18.23 14.42
N GLU A 336 3.71 -19.09 14.83
CA GLU A 336 3.93 -20.17 15.78
C GLU A 336 4.71 -21.33 15.15
N ASN A 337 4.41 -21.66 13.89
CA ASN A 337 5.15 -22.64 13.09
C ASN A 337 5.58 -22.01 11.77
N LYS A 338 6.81 -21.55 11.72
CA LYS A 338 7.40 -20.83 10.58
C LYS A 338 7.88 -21.74 9.44
N ASN A 339 7.41 -22.95 9.35
CA ASN A 339 7.78 -23.88 8.29
C ASN A 339 6.76 -23.80 7.13
N ALA A 340 7.22 -23.58 5.92
CA ALA A 340 6.36 -23.46 4.75
C ALA A 340 6.73 -24.45 3.65
N ILE A 341 5.72 -24.96 2.95
CA ILE A 341 5.86 -25.72 1.70
C ILE A 341 5.20 -24.92 0.57
N ILE A 342 5.90 -24.80 -0.56
CA ILE A 342 5.47 -24.00 -1.70
C ILE A 342 5.46 -24.88 -2.95
N PHE A 343 4.30 -25.02 -3.59
CA PHE A 343 4.19 -25.57 -4.93
C PHE A 343 3.67 -24.50 -5.89
N TYR A 344 4.16 -24.48 -7.10
CA TYR A 344 3.71 -23.53 -8.10
C TYR A 344 3.67 -24.16 -9.50
N GLU A 345 2.70 -23.72 -10.29
CA GLU A 345 2.62 -24.16 -11.67
C GLU A 345 3.81 -23.64 -12.46
N ASN A 346 4.39 -24.52 -13.29
CA ASN A 346 5.59 -24.21 -14.09
C ASN A 346 5.27 -23.27 -15.25
N ASN A 347 4.84 -22.04 -14.90
CA ASN A 347 4.65 -20.92 -15.80
C ASN A 347 5.23 -19.63 -15.19
N TYR A 348 5.40 -18.61 -16.01
CA TYR A 348 6.04 -17.35 -15.58
C TYR A 348 5.30 -16.66 -14.41
N GLN A 349 3.98 -16.61 -14.44
CA GLN A 349 3.19 -15.85 -13.46
C GLN A 349 3.26 -16.51 -12.09
N ASP A 350 2.97 -17.82 -12.02
CA ASP A 350 2.95 -18.55 -10.76
C ASP A 350 4.35 -18.71 -10.17
N SER A 351 5.37 -18.93 -11.03
CA SER A 351 6.77 -18.94 -10.59
C SER A 351 7.21 -17.61 -10.00
N LEU A 352 6.79 -16.48 -10.59
CA LEU A 352 7.11 -15.15 -10.07
C LEU A 352 6.45 -14.91 -8.70
N VAL A 353 5.17 -15.23 -8.56
CA VAL A 353 4.46 -15.09 -7.27
C VAL A 353 5.11 -15.95 -6.20
N ALA A 354 5.38 -17.24 -6.49
CA ALA A 354 6.04 -18.14 -5.56
C ALA A 354 7.42 -17.64 -5.12
N SER A 355 8.25 -17.18 -6.09
CA SER A 355 9.59 -16.64 -5.80
C SER A 355 9.56 -15.40 -4.92
N LEU A 356 8.65 -14.46 -5.19
CA LEU A 356 8.51 -13.23 -4.38
C LEU A 356 7.95 -13.53 -3.00
N TYR A 357 6.98 -14.43 -2.90
CA TYR A 357 6.42 -14.93 -1.65
C TYR A 357 7.51 -15.56 -0.79
N GLN A 358 8.25 -16.54 -1.34
CA GLN A 358 9.37 -17.20 -0.67
C GLN A 358 10.40 -16.19 -0.17
N LYS A 359 10.87 -15.28 -1.05
CA LYS A 359 11.86 -14.25 -0.69
C LYS A 359 11.41 -13.41 0.51
N LYS A 360 10.14 -13.10 0.60
CA LYS A 360 9.61 -12.30 1.71
C LYS A 360 9.51 -13.12 2.99
N LEU A 361 9.12 -14.39 2.91
CA LEU A 361 9.14 -15.32 4.05
C LEU A 361 10.55 -15.55 4.58
N ASP A 362 11.53 -15.81 3.70
CA ASP A 362 12.95 -15.97 4.06
C ASP A 362 13.48 -14.76 4.84
N SER A 363 13.09 -13.53 4.43
CA SER A 363 13.49 -12.30 5.12
C SER A 363 12.83 -12.08 6.49
N ASN A 364 11.85 -12.94 6.87
CA ASN A 364 11.13 -12.93 8.14
C ASN A 364 11.32 -14.21 8.96
N ASP A 365 12.45 -14.89 8.72
CA ASP A 365 12.89 -16.08 9.46
C ASP A 365 11.96 -17.29 9.32
N PHE A 366 11.22 -17.41 8.21
CA PHE A 366 10.52 -18.64 7.85
C PHE A 366 11.47 -19.64 7.21
N ASN A 367 11.28 -20.90 7.54
CA ASN A 367 12.01 -22.01 6.94
C ASN A 367 11.20 -22.62 5.79
N ILE A 368 11.73 -22.59 4.58
CA ILE A 368 11.10 -23.22 3.43
C ILE A 368 11.57 -24.67 3.34
N ILE A 369 10.73 -25.59 3.83
CA ILE A 369 11.01 -27.02 3.79
C ILE A 369 11.16 -27.46 2.33
N TYR A 370 10.27 -26.97 1.48
CA TYR A 370 10.14 -27.41 0.10
C TYR A 370 9.58 -26.31 -0.80
N SER A 371 10.19 -26.07 -1.95
CA SER A 371 9.70 -25.12 -2.95
C SER A 371 9.94 -25.69 -4.34
N GLN A 372 8.88 -26.06 -5.08
CA GLN A 372 9.01 -26.80 -6.33
C GLN A 372 8.05 -26.33 -7.42
N PRO A 373 8.55 -26.15 -8.66
CA PRO A 373 7.70 -26.06 -9.85
C PRO A 373 7.07 -27.42 -10.16
N VAL A 374 5.80 -27.40 -10.50
CA VAL A 374 5.05 -28.59 -10.89
C VAL A 374 4.41 -28.34 -12.25
N SER A 375 4.55 -29.29 -13.17
CA SER A 375 3.82 -29.22 -14.44
C SER A 375 2.37 -29.68 -14.25
N LEU A 376 1.50 -29.30 -15.18
CA LEU A 376 0.09 -29.75 -15.13
C LEU A 376 -0.02 -31.26 -15.18
N GLU A 377 0.83 -31.91 -15.98
CA GLU A 377 0.85 -33.35 -16.17
C GLU A 377 1.32 -34.07 -14.89
N ASP A 378 2.22 -33.45 -14.14
CA ASP A 378 2.81 -33.97 -12.91
C ASP A 378 2.12 -33.46 -11.63
N SER A 379 0.93 -32.86 -11.76
CA SER A 379 0.22 -32.22 -10.61
C SER A 379 0.02 -33.16 -9.41
N ARG A 380 0.01 -34.51 -9.65
CA ARG A 380 -0.04 -35.51 -8.58
C ARG A 380 1.17 -35.50 -7.65
N LEU A 381 2.32 -34.95 -8.08
CA LEU A 381 3.49 -34.75 -7.20
C LEU A 381 3.15 -33.98 -5.91
N ILE A 382 2.16 -33.11 -5.94
CA ILE A 382 1.72 -32.36 -4.75
C ILE A 382 1.18 -33.33 -3.70
N LEU A 383 0.28 -34.24 -4.13
CA LEU A 383 -0.28 -35.26 -3.25
C LEU A 383 0.82 -36.21 -2.76
N ASP A 384 1.63 -36.75 -3.69
CA ASP A 384 2.67 -37.70 -3.33
C ASP A 384 3.74 -37.10 -2.41
N SER A 385 4.08 -35.81 -2.58
CA SER A 385 5.04 -35.11 -1.71
C SER A 385 4.51 -34.85 -0.29
N LEU A 386 3.23 -34.53 -0.16
CA LEU A 386 2.62 -34.20 1.12
C LEU A 386 2.15 -35.45 1.88
N ALA A 387 1.60 -36.45 1.20
CA ALA A 387 0.92 -37.60 1.80
C ALA A 387 1.69 -38.92 1.72
N SER A 388 2.93 -38.94 1.22
CA SER A 388 3.74 -40.16 1.23
C SER A 388 4.08 -40.60 2.64
N THR A 389 3.94 -41.89 2.88
CA THR A 389 4.21 -42.55 4.15
C THR A 389 5.35 -43.52 4.07
N TYR A 390 5.87 -43.96 5.19
CA TYR A 390 6.78 -45.08 5.36
C TYR A 390 6.34 -45.94 6.53
N GLU A 391 6.66 -47.25 6.43
CA GLU A 391 6.39 -48.19 7.51
C GLU A 391 7.38 -47.95 8.67
N PHE A 392 6.87 -47.59 9.86
CA PHE A 392 7.66 -47.52 11.09
C PHE A 392 7.43 -48.79 11.92
N ILE A 393 8.42 -49.68 11.91
CA ILE A 393 8.32 -50.97 12.59
C ILE A 393 8.40 -50.76 14.10
N LEU A 394 7.43 -51.30 14.83
CA LEU A 394 7.34 -51.23 16.28
C LEU A 394 8.17 -52.37 16.90
N SER A 395 9.09 -52.04 17.80
CA SER A 395 9.75 -53.02 18.64
C SER A 395 8.82 -53.47 19.77
N ASP A 396 9.01 -54.65 20.34
CA ASP A 396 8.22 -55.19 21.45
C ASP A 396 8.16 -54.27 22.66
N SER A 397 9.23 -53.55 22.94
CA SER A 397 9.30 -52.55 24.04
C SER A 397 8.53 -51.25 23.77
N LEU A 398 8.35 -50.88 22.49
CA LEU A 398 7.54 -49.72 22.08
C LEU A 398 6.06 -50.08 22.04
N PHE A 399 5.70 -51.32 21.70
CA PHE A 399 4.33 -51.81 21.69
C PHE A 399 3.69 -51.72 23.09
N ASP A 400 4.39 -52.10 24.14
CA ASP A 400 3.91 -52.03 25.53
C ASP A 400 3.64 -50.57 25.99
N THR A 401 4.35 -49.62 25.40
CA THR A 401 4.19 -48.18 25.73
C THR A 401 3.12 -47.50 24.82
N LEU A 402 2.91 -48.00 23.61
CA LEU A 402 2.01 -47.43 22.61
C LEU A 402 0.66 -48.17 22.47
N SER A 403 0.34 -49.07 23.41
CA SER A 403 -0.89 -49.91 23.39
C SER A 403 -2.21 -49.15 23.31
N ASN A 404 -2.19 -47.81 23.32
CA ASN A 404 -3.36 -46.93 23.11
C ASN A 404 -3.38 -46.28 21.69
N VAL A 405 -2.49 -46.62 20.78
CA VAL A 405 -2.45 -46.06 19.42
C VAL A 405 -3.39 -46.88 18.56
N SER A 406 -4.45 -46.26 18.02
CA SER A 406 -5.50 -46.86 17.22
C SER A 406 -5.03 -47.40 15.85
N ASP A 407 -3.80 -47.13 15.41
CA ASP A 407 -3.33 -47.31 14.04
C ASP A 407 -2.19 -48.33 13.90
N ILE A 408 -2.21 -49.38 14.73
CA ILE A 408 -1.22 -50.45 14.61
C ILE A 408 -1.72 -51.44 13.54
N ILE A 409 -0.88 -51.62 12.51
CA ILE A 409 -1.13 -52.60 11.43
C ILE A 409 -0.26 -53.84 11.68
N ILE A 410 -0.86 -54.99 11.60
CA ILE A 410 -0.16 -56.30 11.70
C ILE A 410 0.01 -56.86 10.30
N LYS A 411 1.26 -57.12 9.89
CA LYS A 411 1.60 -57.65 8.58
C LYS A 411 2.39 -58.92 8.73
N GLU A 412 2.01 -59.95 8.00
CA GLU A 412 2.78 -61.18 7.84
C GLU A 412 3.70 -61.02 6.63
N GLY A 413 4.98 -61.21 6.81
CA GLY A 413 6.00 -61.10 5.76
C GLY A 413 7.08 -62.16 5.89
N ARG A 414 7.87 -62.37 4.83
CA ARG A 414 9.05 -63.23 4.91
C ARG A 414 10.22 -62.47 5.50
N GLY A 415 10.76 -62.99 6.60
CA GLY A 415 11.96 -62.43 7.21
C GLY A 415 13.21 -62.72 6.36
N ILE A 416 14.35 -62.14 6.82
CA ILE A 416 15.67 -62.29 6.17
C ILE A 416 16.11 -63.75 6.04
N ASP A 417 15.57 -64.65 6.89
CA ASP A 417 15.89 -66.08 6.95
C ASP A 417 14.81 -66.99 6.36
N ASP A 418 13.97 -66.49 5.42
CA ASP A 418 12.85 -67.22 4.79
C ASP A 418 11.79 -67.79 5.77
N LEU A 419 11.77 -67.33 7.03
CA LEU A 419 10.74 -67.69 7.99
C LEU A 419 9.60 -66.66 7.93
N ASP A 420 8.35 -67.15 8.00
CA ASP A 420 7.18 -66.26 8.14
C ASP A 420 7.28 -65.52 9.48
N THR A 421 7.46 -64.24 9.38
CA THR A 421 7.52 -63.33 10.57
C THR A 421 6.32 -62.40 10.54
N THR A 422 5.69 -62.24 11.70
CA THR A 422 4.66 -61.23 11.93
C THR A 422 5.30 -60.03 12.54
N TYR A 423 5.11 -58.87 11.97
CA TYR A 423 5.59 -57.62 12.57
C TYR A 423 4.46 -56.60 12.63
N MET A 424 4.54 -55.74 13.65
CA MET A 424 3.64 -54.63 13.84
C MET A 424 4.31 -53.37 13.35
N TYR A 425 3.60 -52.55 12.65
CA TYR A 425 4.08 -51.26 12.19
C TYR A 425 2.96 -50.24 12.20
N THR A 426 3.33 -48.97 12.20
CA THR A 426 2.45 -47.84 11.90
C THR A 426 2.99 -47.13 10.67
N GLU A 427 2.11 -46.54 9.88
CA GLU A 427 2.49 -45.66 8.80
C GLU A 427 2.72 -44.27 9.32
N LYS A 428 3.88 -43.68 9.01
CA LYS A 428 4.22 -42.31 9.32
C LYS A 428 4.47 -41.51 8.08
N PHE A 429 4.03 -40.27 8.04
CA PHE A 429 4.35 -39.40 6.91
C PHE A 429 5.84 -39.15 6.81
N LEU A 430 6.36 -39.05 5.57
CA LEU A 430 7.77 -38.67 5.32
C LEU A 430 8.11 -37.28 5.88
N ILE A 431 7.16 -36.35 5.80
CA ILE A 431 7.23 -35.07 6.47
C ILE A 431 6.43 -35.24 7.76
N GLU A 432 7.09 -35.19 8.90
CA GLU A 432 6.47 -35.47 10.21
C GLU A 432 5.26 -34.59 10.46
N ASP A 433 4.30 -35.12 11.24
CA ASP A 433 3.17 -34.37 11.74
C ASP A 433 3.65 -33.14 12.51
N ASP A 434 2.88 -32.06 12.47
CA ASP A 434 3.17 -30.77 13.12
C ASP A 434 4.46 -30.06 12.63
N SER A 435 5.20 -30.64 11.67
CA SER A 435 6.40 -29.99 11.14
C SER A 435 6.09 -28.93 10.09
N ILE A 436 4.89 -28.94 9.50
CA ILE A 436 4.44 -28.02 8.45
C ILE A 436 3.58 -26.93 9.07
N GLY A 437 3.98 -25.66 8.97
CA GLY A 437 3.18 -24.54 9.45
C GLY A 437 2.08 -24.12 8.47
N HIS A 438 2.36 -24.17 7.16
CA HIS A 438 1.36 -23.96 6.11
C HIS A 438 1.87 -24.42 4.76
N VAL A 439 0.92 -24.63 3.83
CA VAL A 439 1.19 -24.95 2.42
C VAL A 439 0.69 -23.81 1.54
N PHE A 440 1.50 -23.33 0.61
CA PHE A 440 1.11 -22.36 -0.40
C PHE A 440 1.14 -22.98 -1.80
N ILE A 441 0.03 -22.87 -2.52
CA ILE A 441 -0.11 -23.33 -3.91
C ILE A 441 -0.29 -22.13 -4.82
N SER A 442 0.76 -21.76 -5.55
CA SER A 442 0.68 -20.72 -6.58
C SER A 442 0.24 -21.32 -7.91
N SER A 443 -1.03 -21.64 -8.03
CA SER A 443 -1.73 -22.02 -9.25
C SER A 443 -3.23 -21.84 -9.09
N LYS A 444 -3.88 -21.37 -10.15
CA LYS A 444 -5.33 -21.29 -10.24
C LYS A 444 -5.97 -22.59 -10.75
N ASN A 445 -5.19 -23.56 -11.11
CA ASN A 445 -5.65 -24.79 -11.74
C ASN A 445 -6.35 -25.73 -10.74
N SER A 446 -7.47 -26.32 -11.15
CA SER A 446 -8.26 -27.22 -10.32
C SER A 446 -7.52 -28.52 -9.93
N LEU A 447 -6.61 -29.03 -10.76
CA LEU A 447 -5.84 -30.24 -10.44
C LEU A 447 -4.85 -29.98 -9.29
N PHE A 448 -4.22 -28.80 -9.26
CA PHE A 448 -3.35 -28.41 -8.14
C PHE A 448 -4.13 -28.30 -6.84
N ALA A 449 -5.28 -27.62 -6.90
CA ALA A 449 -6.17 -27.47 -5.76
C ALA A 449 -6.64 -28.83 -5.23
N SER A 450 -7.14 -29.70 -6.11
CA SER A 450 -7.66 -31.02 -5.74
C SER A 450 -6.58 -31.92 -5.14
N ASN A 451 -5.37 -31.96 -5.73
CA ASN A 451 -4.27 -32.76 -5.19
C ASN A 451 -3.80 -32.25 -3.82
N ALA A 452 -3.71 -30.93 -3.63
CA ALA A 452 -3.33 -30.35 -2.34
C ALA A 452 -4.38 -30.63 -1.26
N ILE A 453 -5.65 -30.39 -1.55
CA ILE A 453 -6.76 -30.64 -0.62
C ILE A 453 -6.82 -32.13 -0.26
N SER A 454 -6.72 -33.03 -1.27
CA SER A 454 -6.73 -34.47 -1.02
C SER A 454 -5.54 -34.92 -0.16
N ALA A 455 -4.37 -34.33 -0.36
CA ALA A 455 -3.19 -34.65 0.46
C ALA A 455 -3.38 -34.27 1.92
N LEU A 456 -3.90 -33.05 2.18
CA LEU A 456 -4.13 -32.56 3.54
C LEU A 456 -5.31 -33.28 4.23
N ASP A 457 -6.33 -33.69 3.47
CA ASP A 457 -7.42 -34.54 3.97
C ASP A 457 -6.89 -35.90 4.45
N VAL A 458 -6.00 -36.53 3.67
CA VAL A 458 -5.34 -37.79 4.06
C VAL A 458 -4.47 -37.61 5.31
N ARG A 459 -3.76 -36.48 5.42
CA ARG A 459 -2.90 -36.20 6.58
C ARG A 459 -3.67 -35.94 7.85
N ASN A 460 -4.76 -35.20 7.76
CA ASN A 460 -5.64 -34.84 8.88
C ASN A 460 -4.89 -34.15 10.05
N ASP A 461 -3.79 -33.41 9.79
CA ASP A 461 -2.94 -32.73 10.76
C ASP A 461 -3.15 -31.19 10.79
N SER A 462 -4.32 -30.74 10.34
CA SER A 462 -4.80 -29.34 10.44
C SER A 462 -3.84 -28.29 9.86
N ILE A 463 -3.15 -28.59 8.77
CA ILE A 463 -2.24 -27.68 8.07
C ILE A 463 -3.04 -26.67 7.24
N PRO A 464 -2.88 -25.34 7.47
CA PRO A 464 -3.52 -24.32 6.64
C PRO A 464 -3.03 -24.39 5.20
N LEU A 465 -3.96 -24.32 4.25
CA LEU A 465 -3.68 -24.29 2.82
C LEU A 465 -3.98 -22.92 2.24
N ILE A 466 -3.01 -22.29 1.61
CA ILE A 466 -3.19 -21.02 0.88
C ILE A 466 -3.27 -21.31 -0.61
N GLY A 467 -4.33 -20.80 -1.26
CA GLY A 467 -4.54 -20.91 -2.70
C GLY A 467 -5.34 -19.73 -3.27
N TYR A 468 -6.01 -19.92 -4.38
CA TYR A 468 -6.76 -18.85 -5.03
C TYR A 468 -8.28 -19.03 -4.92
N SER A 469 -9.03 -17.94 -4.84
CA SER A 469 -10.49 -17.94 -4.87
C SER A 469 -11.08 -18.47 -6.18
N ASP A 470 -10.29 -18.49 -7.25
CA ASP A 470 -10.61 -19.13 -8.54
C ASP A 470 -10.98 -20.63 -8.36
N TRP A 471 -10.49 -21.28 -7.30
CA TRP A 471 -10.80 -22.67 -6.98
C TRP A 471 -12.28 -22.91 -6.66
N LEU A 472 -12.99 -21.90 -6.19
CA LEU A 472 -14.43 -21.95 -5.90
C LEU A 472 -15.30 -22.11 -7.16
N ASP A 473 -14.77 -21.81 -8.34
CA ASP A 473 -15.49 -21.93 -9.60
C ASP A 473 -15.44 -23.38 -10.15
N TYR A 474 -14.69 -24.28 -9.50
CA TYR A 474 -14.55 -25.67 -9.93
C TYR A 474 -15.49 -26.63 -9.15
N ASN A 475 -16.30 -27.37 -9.89
CA ASN A 475 -17.26 -28.33 -9.30
C ASN A 475 -16.61 -29.60 -8.74
N VAL A 476 -15.30 -29.76 -8.86
CA VAL A 476 -14.55 -30.95 -8.41
C VAL A 476 -14.19 -30.91 -6.93
N ILE A 477 -14.30 -29.75 -6.31
CA ILE A 477 -14.01 -29.54 -4.89
C ILE A 477 -15.30 -29.07 -4.22
N SER A 478 -15.68 -29.74 -3.15
CA SER A 478 -16.87 -29.38 -2.40
C SER A 478 -16.61 -28.22 -1.43
N VAL A 479 -17.66 -27.50 -1.07
CA VAL A 479 -17.56 -26.40 -0.12
C VAL A 479 -17.12 -26.90 1.27
N ASP A 480 -17.54 -28.11 1.65
CA ASP A 480 -17.11 -28.78 2.88
C ASP A 480 -15.58 -28.95 2.93
N GLN A 481 -14.98 -29.41 1.84
CA GLN A 481 -13.53 -29.61 1.78
C GLN A 481 -12.74 -28.30 1.97
N PHE A 482 -13.24 -27.17 1.48
CA PHE A 482 -12.61 -25.87 1.73
C PHE A 482 -12.65 -25.50 3.21
N GLN A 483 -13.74 -25.84 3.91
CA GLN A 483 -13.91 -25.54 5.33
C GLN A 483 -13.08 -26.50 6.20
N ASP A 484 -13.14 -27.80 5.92
CA ASP A 484 -12.49 -28.83 6.75
C ASP A 484 -10.96 -28.74 6.70
N ILE A 485 -10.41 -28.34 5.55
CA ILE A 485 -8.94 -28.17 5.33
C ILE A 485 -8.46 -26.77 5.74
N ASP A 486 -9.34 -25.86 6.15
CA ASP A 486 -8.99 -24.45 6.44
C ASP A 486 -8.29 -23.75 5.26
N VAL A 487 -8.91 -23.79 4.09
CA VAL A 487 -8.33 -23.19 2.88
C VAL A 487 -8.43 -21.67 2.92
N ARG A 488 -7.28 -20.99 2.86
CA ARG A 488 -7.13 -19.54 2.78
C ARG A 488 -7.05 -19.12 1.32
N MET A 489 -8.07 -18.45 0.81
CA MET A 489 -8.22 -18.18 -0.62
C MET A 489 -7.87 -16.73 -0.94
N ILE A 490 -6.84 -16.53 -1.77
CA ILE A 490 -6.43 -15.22 -2.28
C ILE A 490 -7.48 -14.74 -3.28
N GLY A 491 -8.19 -13.66 -2.94
CA GLY A 491 -9.23 -13.07 -3.76
C GLY A 491 -8.74 -11.87 -4.57
N THR A 492 -8.38 -12.09 -5.83
CA THR A 492 -7.99 -11.00 -6.72
C THR A 492 -9.16 -10.42 -7.54
N THR A 493 -10.28 -11.15 -7.62
CA THR A 493 -11.48 -10.78 -8.41
C THR A 493 -12.75 -11.41 -7.83
N PHE A 494 -12.81 -11.51 -6.52
CA PHE A 494 -13.98 -12.10 -5.87
C PHE A 494 -15.08 -11.05 -5.69
N PHE A 495 -16.30 -11.41 -6.06
CA PHE A 495 -17.51 -10.62 -5.84
C PHE A 495 -18.47 -11.35 -4.90
N GLU A 496 -19.00 -10.64 -3.93
CA GLU A 496 -19.95 -11.20 -2.96
C GLU A 496 -21.32 -11.43 -3.63
N LYS A 497 -21.58 -12.68 -4.02
CA LYS A 497 -22.79 -13.09 -4.77
C LYS A 497 -24.08 -12.86 -3.98
N GLU A 498 -24.01 -12.78 -2.66
CA GLU A 498 -25.16 -12.54 -1.80
C GLU A 498 -25.50 -11.06 -1.62
N SER A 499 -24.63 -10.14 -2.03
CA SER A 499 -24.88 -8.71 -1.92
C SER A 499 -26.06 -8.26 -2.79
N ALA A 500 -26.78 -7.25 -2.34
CA ALA A 500 -27.92 -6.68 -3.09
C ALA A 500 -27.48 -6.13 -4.47
N SER A 501 -26.31 -5.50 -4.50
CA SER A 501 -25.74 -4.95 -5.74
C SER A 501 -25.43 -6.05 -6.76
N TYR A 502 -24.81 -7.15 -6.32
CA TYR A 502 -24.55 -8.28 -7.21
C TYR A 502 -25.83 -8.88 -7.76
N LYS A 503 -26.83 -9.15 -6.92
CA LYS A 503 -28.13 -9.72 -7.33
C LYS A 503 -28.85 -8.83 -8.35
N TYR A 504 -28.85 -7.53 -8.13
CA TYR A 504 -29.42 -6.57 -9.09
C TYR A 504 -28.72 -6.66 -10.46
N LEU A 505 -27.39 -6.71 -10.48
CA LEU A 505 -26.61 -6.80 -11.72
C LEU A 505 -26.80 -8.15 -12.40
N ASP A 506 -26.87 -9.25 -11.65
CA ASP A 506 -27.10 -10.60 -12.20
C ASP A 506 -28.49 -10.70 -12.84
N ASP A 507 -29.53 -10.21 -12.17
CA ASP A 507 -30.91 -10.15 -12.70
C ASP A 507 -30.97 -9.32 -13.99
N PHE A 508 -30.33 -8.15 -14.02
CA PHE A 508 -30.23 -7.33 -15.21
C PHE A 508 -29.52 -8.07 -16.34
N PHE A 509 -28.36 -8.63 -16.05
CA PHE A 509 -27.54 -9.29 -17.05
C PHE A 509 -28.23 -10.52 -17.64
N VAL A 510 -28.83 -11.36 -16.78
CA VAL A 510 -29.61 -12.53 -17.22
C VAL A 510 -30.81 -12.11 -18.04
N SER A 511 -31.53 -11.06 -17.64
CA SER A 511 -32.69 -10.56 -18.40
C SER A 511 -32.30 -10.01 -19.78
N SER A 512 -31.15 -9.35 -19.89
CA SER A 512 -30.68 -8.68 -21.12
C SER A 512 -29.95 -9.65 -22.07
N TYR A 513 -29.06 -10.49 -21.53
CA TYR A 513 -28.13 -11.32 -22.32
C TYR A 513 -28.49 -12.80 -22.31
N LYS A 514 -29.49 -13.25 -21.53
CA LYS A 514 -29.95 -14.65 -21.44
C LYS A 514 -28.84 -15.66 -21.06
N ARG A 515 -27.84 -15.22 -20.31
CA ARG A 515 -26.75 -16.03 -19.78
C ARG A 515 -26.32 -15.53 -18.39
N LYS A 516 -25.57 -16.35 -17.66
CA LYS A 516 -25.04 -15.97 -16.36
C LYS A 516 -24.10 -14.78 -16.47
N ILE A 517 -24.14 -13.89 -15.48
CA ILE A 517 -23.25 -12.73 -15.40
C ILE A 517 -21.78 -13.15 -15.43
N SER A 518 -20.97 -12.39 -16.15
CA SER A 518 -19.53 -12.66 -16.25
C SER A 518 -18.73 -11.78 -15.32
N ASN A 519 -17.60 -12.31 -14.84
CA ASN A 519 -16.66 -11.53 -14.03
C ASN A 519 -16.13 -10.31 -14.79
N ASN A 520 -16.03 -10.35 -16.13
CA ASN A 520 -15.57 -9.20 -16.90
C ASN A 520 -16.61 -8.05 -16.94
N PHE A 521 -17.91 -8.38 -16.97
CA PHE A 521 -18.95 -7.36 -16.82
C PHE A 521 -18.88 -6.69 -15.44
N LEU A 522 -18.74 -7.48 -14.38
CA LEU A 522 -18.61 -6.97 -13.01
C LEU A 522 -17.37 -6.10 -12.84
N LEU A 523 -16.24 -6.51 -13.43
CA LEU A 523 -15.00 -5.72 -13.44
C LEU A 523 -15.17 -4.39 -14.18
N GLY A 524 -15.87 -4.39 -15.33
CA GLY A 524 -16.16 -3.17 -16.07
C GLY A 524 -17.03 -2.20 -15.29
N TYR A 525 -18.08 -2.71 -14.67
CA TYR A 525 -18.97 -1.95 -13.79
C TYR A 525 -18.22 -1.35 -12.59
N ASP A 526 -17.40 -2.14 -11.93
CA ASP A 526 -16.63 -1.73 -10.76
C ASP A 526 -15.57 -0.67 -11.11
N LEU A 527 -14.88 -0.86 -12.26
CA LEU A 527 -13.90 0.09 -12.78
C LEU A 527 -14.52 1.46 -13.05
N ILE A 528 -15.65 1.50 -13.75
CA ILE A 528 -16.26 2.80 -14.09
C ILE A 528 -16.80 3.50 -12.84
N ASN A 529 -17.35 2.76 -11.87
CA ASN A 529 -17.79 3.34 -10.60
C ASN A 529 -16.61 3.90 -9.79
N MET A 530 -15.46 3.22 -9.78
CA MET A 530 -14.23 3.77 -9.23
C MET A 530 -13.89 5.12 -9.90
N ILE A 531 -13.89 5.15 -11.22
CA ILE A 531 -13.55 6.35 -11.98
C ILE A 531 -14.55 7.48 -11.70
N ILE A 532 -15.84 7.18 -11.66
CA ILE A 532 -16.91 8.14 -11.37
C ILE A 532 -16.72 8.75 -9.99
N ASN A 533 -16.49 7.93 -8.96
CA ASN A 533 -16.34 8.40 -7.59
C ASN A 533 -15.10 9.29 -7.44
N ILE A 534 -13.96 8.87 -7.97
CA ILE A 534 -12.75 9.69 -7.93
C ILE A 534 -12.96 10.99 -8.71
N ASN A 535 -13.57 10.94 -9.90
CA ASN A 535 -13.80 12.13 -10.71
C ASN A 535 -14.80 13.09 -10.03
N SER A 536 -15.80 12.57 -9.31
CA SER A 536 -16.76 13.38 -8.54
C SER A 536 -16.07 14.20 -7.45
N ASP A 537 -15.13 13.59 -6.74
CA ASP A 537 -14.52 14.19 -5.57
C ASP A 537 -13.26 15.01 -5.91
N TYR A 538 -12.53 14.60 -6.96
CA TYR A 538 -11.22 15.16 -7.32
C TYR A 538 -11.18 15.78 -8.72
N GLY A 539 -12.16 15.52 -9.61
CA GLY A 539 -12.21 16.06 -10.96
C GLY A 539 -10.92 15.84 -11.74
N LYS A 540 -10.29 16.94 -12.16
CA LYS A 540 -9.02 16.93 -12.90
C LYS A 540 -7.83 16.38 -12.08
N TYR A 541 -7.96 16.27 -10.76
CA TYR A 541 -6.98 15.67 -9.86
C TYR A 541 -7.12 14.15 -9.73
N PHE A 542 -7.66 13.51 -10.71
CA PHE A 542 -7.99 12.09 -10.71
C PHE A 542 -6.84 11.21 -10.20
N GLN A 543 -5.61 11.41 -10.70
CA GLN A 543 -4.44 10.65 -10.25
C GLN A 543 -4.17 10.86 -8.75
N PHE A 544 -4.38 12.07 -8.30
CA PHE A 544 -4.24 12.43 -6.90
C PHE A 544 -5.30 11.74 -6.05
N GLY A 545 -6.57 11.77 -6.47
CA GLY A 545 -7.67 11.05 -5.82
C GLY A 545 -7.39 9.55 -5.74
N LEU A 546 -6.93 8.95 -6.85
CA LEU A 546 -6.58 7.53 -6.92
C LEU A 546 -5.51 7.13 -5.87
N ARG A 547 -4.55 8.02 -5.59
CA ARG A 547 -3.48 7.76 -4.61
C ARG A 547 -3.85 8.11 -3.16
N ASN A 548 -4.78 9.05 -2.98
CA ASN A 548 -5.11 9.60 -1.66
C ASN A 548 -6.23 8.83 -0.95
N GLU A 549 -7.15 8.24 -1.71
CA GLU A 549 -8.22 7.45 -1.12
C GLU A 549 -7.69 6.14 -0.52
N GLN A 550 -8.03 5.89 0.74
CA GLN A 550 -7.63 4.65 1.42
C GLN A 550 -8.41 3.43 0.91
N LYS A 551 -9.70 3.62 0.60
CA LYS A 551 -10.55 2.59 0.01
C LYS A 551 -11.61 3.27 -0.85
N ILE A 552 -11.56 3.01 -2.15
CA ILE A 552 -12.50 3.60 -3.10
C ILE A 552 -13.74 2.71 -3.16
N ASN A 553 -14.89 3.26 -2.79
CA ASN A 553 -16.15 2.50 -2.86
C ASN A 553 -16.57 2.35 -4.33
N THR A 554 -16.75 1.13 -4.79
CA THR A 554 -17.15 0.82 -6.17
C THR A 554 -18.54 0.20 -6.27
N GLY A 555 -19.17 -0.07 -5.13
CA GLY A 555 -20.50 -0.69 -5.06
C GLY A 555 -20.50 -2.22 -5.08
N LEU A 556 -19.43 -2.88 -5.52
CA LEU A 556 -19.28 -4.35 -5.53
C LEU A 556 -18.26 -4.88 -4.53
N GLN A 557 -17.84 -4.06 -3.57
CA GLN A 557 -16.91 -4.41 -2.50
C GLN A 557 -15.47 -4.74 -2.93
N SER A 558 -15.08 -4.51 -4.18
CA SER A 558 -13.68 -4.63 -4.57
C SER A 558 -12.81 -3.61 -3.82
N ASN A 559 -13.39 -2.43 -3.53
CA ASN A 559 -12.78 -1.35 -2.76
C ASN A 559 -11.29 -1.18 -3.07
N PRO A 560 -10.91 -0.86 -4.32
CA PRO A 560 -9.52 -0.75 -4.72
C PRO A 560 -8.80 0.31 -3.88
N TYR A 561 -7.52 0.06 -3.64
CA TYR A 561 -6.67 0.92 -2.85
C TYR A 561 -5.28 1.01 -3.49
N TYR A 562 -4.79 2.20 -3.76
CA TYR A 562 -3.55 2.41 -4.51
C TYR A 562 -2.43 3.00 -3.65
N SER A 563 -2.67 4.05 -2.86
CA SER A 563 -1.64 4.77 -2.10
C SER A 563 -0.46 5.19 -2.99
N GLU A 564 0.75 4.80 -2.62
CA GLU A 564 1.98 5.11 -3.38
C GLU A 564 2.20 4.20 -4.60
N PHE A 565 1.37 3.19 -4.76
CA PHE A 565 1.51 2.18 -5.81
C PHE A 565 0.63 2.49 -7.02
N ASN A 566 0.96 1.89 -8.14
CA ASN A 566 0.21 2.04 -9.39
C ASN A 566 -0.70 0.84 -9.68
N ASP A 567 -0.90 -0.03 -8.70
CA ASP A 567 -1.81 -1.17 -8.76
C ASP A 567 -2.65 -1.29 -7.50
N ASN A 568 -3.75 -2.00 -7.61
CA ASN A 568 -4.65 -2.22 -6.48
C ASN A 568 -3.94 -3.02 -5.38
N GLN A 569 -3.81 -2.41 -4.21
CA GLN A 569 -3.17 -3.00 -3.02
C GLN A 569 -4.13 -3.83 -2.16
N ASN A 570 -5.44 -3.85 -2.51
CA ASN A 570 -6.44 -4.57 -1.75
C ASN A 570 -6.51 -6.04 -2.20
N VAL A 571 -5.65 -6.88 -1.65
CA VAL A 571 -5.69 -8.33 -1.82
C VAL A 571 -6.38 -8.93 -0.60
N LYS A 572 -7.60 -9.43 -0.79
CA LYS A 572 -8.38 -10.04 0.28
C LYS A 572 -8.06 -11.54 0.38
N ILE A 573 -8.06 -12.03 1.61
CA ILE A 573 -8.00 -13.46 1.92
C ILE A 573 -9.39 -13.89 2.42
N TYR A 574 -9.90 -14.97 1.86
CA TYR A 574 -11.21 -15.53 2.19
C TYR A 574 -11.07 -16.92 2.78
N VAL A 575 -12.00 -17.27 3.64
CA VAL A 575 -12.21 -18.64 4.14
C VAL A 575 -13.67 -19.04 3.93
N VAL A 576 -13.92 -20.34 3.98
CA VAL A 576 -15.28 -20.85 4.10
C VAL A 576 -15.54 -21.08 5.58
N ASP A 577 -16.57 -20.43 6.12
CA ASP A 577 -17.06 -20.64 7.49
C ASP A 577 -18.59 -20.77 7.48
N ASN A 578 -19.09 -21.83 8.07
CA ASN A 578 -20.51 -22.16 8.07
C ASN A 578 -21.13 -22.09 6.65
N PHE A 579 -20.45 -22.67 5.66
CA PHE A 579 -20.82 -22.66 4.23
C PHE A 579 -20.91 -21.27 3.59
N LYS A 580 -20.34 -20.26 4.25
CA LYS A 580 -20.24 -18.89 3.70
C LYS A 580 -18.79 -18.51 3.45
N ILE A 581 -18.57 -17.80 2.38
CA ILE A 581 -17.26 -17.24 2.05
C ILE A 581 -17.16 -15.89 2.74
N ILE A 582 -16.20 -15.75 3.67
CA ILE A 582 -16.00 -14.53 4.44
C ILE A 582 -14.56 -14.02 4.28
N PRO A 583 -14.34 -12.70 4.16
CA PRO A 583 -13.01 -12.13 4.19
C PRO A 583 -12.47 -12.12 5.63
N ILE A 584 -11.15 -12.37 5.77
CA ILE A 584 -10.49 -12.45 7.08
C ILE A 584 -9.36 -11.41 7.24
N ASN A 585 -9.15 -10.52 6.25
CA ASN A 585 -8.17 -9.43 6.30
C ASN A 585 -8.75 -8.10 5.76
#